data_30ce9a5d0113eb996c96fa940be6c52d
#
_entry.id   30ce9a5d0113eb996c96fa940be6c52d
#
_cell.length_a   1.000
_cell.length_b   1.000
_cell.length_c   1.000
_cell.angle_alpha   90.00
_cell.angle_beta   90.00
_cell.angle_gamma   90.00
#
_symmetry.space_group_name_H-M   'P 1'
#
loop_
_entity.id
_entity.type
_entity.pdbx_description
1 polymer ?
#
loop_
_entity_poly.entity_id
_entity_poly.type
_entity_poly.pdbx_seq_one_letter_code
_entity_poly.pdbx_strand_id
1 'polypeptide(L)'
;MSSLRKTVARRLVAVKNETAMLTTFNEVDMKPVMDLRGKYKDKFKEKHGVGLGFMSFFVKAATYALKKYPILNASVDGNDIVYHGYFDIGIAVSSPRGLVVPILRNVDQMTLAEIEKQIADYGN
;
A
#
# COMPACT_ATOMS: atom_id res chain seq x y z
N MET A 1 -9.50 12.44 26.13
CA MET A 1 -8.89 11.82 24.94
C MET A 1 -8.97 10.30 25.09
N SER A 2 -9.50 9.59 24.08
CA SER A 2 -9.64 8.12 24.14
C SER A 2 -8.28 7.41 24.21
N SER A 3 -8.24 6.20 24.73
CA SER A 3 -7.02 5.36 24.81
C SER A 3 -6.39 5.13 23.44
N LEU A 4 -7.22 4.86 22.42
CA LEU A 4 -6.77 4.70 21.04
C LEU A 4 -6.06 5.96 20.54
N ARG A 5 -6.64 7.13 20.73
CA ARG A 5 -6.07 8.40 20.28
C ARG A 5 -4.75 8.73 20.98
N LYS A 6 -4.61 8.42 22.27
CA LYS A 6 -3.34 8.54 23.01
C LYS A 6 -2.25 7.63 22.41
N THR A 7 -2.60 6.39 22.08
CA THR A 7 -1.67 5.43 21.48
C THR A 7 -1.22 5.89 20.09
N VAL A 8 -2.14 6.35 19.26
CA VAL A 8 -1.83 6.88 17.91
C VAL A 8 -0.90 8.09 18.01
N ALA A 9 -1.21 9.05 18.89
CA ALA A 9 -0.38 10.24 19.06
C ALA A 9 1.05 9.89 19.48
N ARG A 10 1.20 9.01 20.47
CA ARG A 10 2.52 8.55 20.95
C ARG A 10 3.34 7.90 19.84
N ARG A 11 2.72 6.99 19.07
CA ARG A 11 3.41 6.28 17.97
C ARG A 11 3.82 7.23 16.84
N LEU A 12 2.93 8.13 16.43
CA LEU A 12 3.24 9.08 15.35
C LEU A 12 4.35 10.06 15.75
N VAL A 13 4.34 10.55 16.99
CA VAL A 13 5.41 11.44 17.50
C VAL A 13 6.73 10.69 17.56
N ALA A 14 6.74 9.44 18.05
CA ALA A 14 7.96 8.63 18.09
C ALA A 14 8.55 8.45 16.68
N VAL A 15 7.76 8.00 15.71
CA VAL A 15 8.20 7.82 14.32
C VAL A 15 8.78 9.12 13.75
N LYS A 16 8.06 10.25 13.94
CA LYS A 16 8.53 11.55 13.45
C LYS A 16 9.89 11.93 14.04
N ASN A 17 10.13 11.66 15.32
CA ASN A 17 11.36 12.06 16.02
C ASN A 17 12.53 11.09 15.77
N GLU A 18 12.24 9.82 15.46
CA GLU A 18 13.23 8.77 15.23
C GLU A 18 13.69 8.67 13.77
N THR A 19 13.02 9.37 12.85
CA THR A 19 13.32 9.32 11.41
C THR A 19 13.69 10.68 10.85
N ALA A 20 14.63 10.70 9.90
CA ALA A 20 14.93 11.85 9.06
C ALA A 20 14.01 11.80 7.83
N MET A 21 12.81 12.40 7.94
CA MET A 21 11.82 12.37 6.87
C MET A 21 12.17 13.35 5.75
N LEU A 22 12.11 12.86 4.51
CA LEU A 22 12.16 13.66 3.30
C LEU A 22 10.81 13.59 2.59
N THR A 23 10.29 14.74 2.17
CA THR A 23 9.08 14.82 1.33
C THR A 23 9.46 15.08 -0.12
N THR A 24 8.99 14.24 -1.02
CA THR A 24 9.14 14.41 -2.46
C THR A 24 7.76 14.45 -3.12
N PHE A 25 7.68 15.16 -4.26
CA PHE A 25 6.46 15.25 -5.06
C PHE A 25 6.75 14.74 -6.46
N ASN A 26 5.81 14.00 -7.03
CA ASN A 26 5.90 13.51 -8.40
C ASN A 26 4.50 13.56 -9.04
N GLU A 27 4.44 14.06 -10.27
CA GLU A 27 3.21 14.11 -11.05
C GLU A 27 3.16 12.92 -12.01
N VAL A 28 2.01 12.26 -12.07
CA VAL A 28 1.79 11.09 -12.92
C VAL A 28 0.58 11.34 -13.81
N ASP A 29 0.74 11.16 -15.12
CA ASP A 29 -0.39 11.14 -16.05
C ASP A 29 -1.20 9.86 -15.85
N MET A 30 -2.38 9.99 -15.25
CA MET A 30 -3.29 8.88 -14.97
C MET A 30 -4.16 8.48 -16.15
N LYS A 31 -4.16 9.25 -17.26
CA LYS A 31 -5.05 8.96 -18.39
C LYS A 31 -4.87 7.55 -18.97
N PRO A 32 -3.67 7.01 -19.20
CA PRO A 32 -3.50 5.64 -19.68
C PRO A 32 -4.09 4.59 -18.74
N VAL A 33 -3.93 4.78 -17.42
CA VAL A 33 -4.50 3.87 -16.40
C VAL A 33 -6.03 3.97 -16.37
N MET A 34 -6.57 5.18 -16.47
CA MET A 34 -8.02 5.41 -16.53
C MET A 34 -8.65 4.77 -17.76
N ASP A 35 -8.02 4.92 -18.94
CA ASP A 35 -8.48 4.35 -20.20
C ASP A 35 -8.45 2.81 -20.12
N LEU A 36 -7.37 2.24 -19.60
CA LEU A 36 -7.24 0.80 -19.40
C LEU A 36 -8.32 0.26 -18.45
N ARG A 37 -8.50 0.94 -17.31
CA ARG A 37 -9.55 0.60 -16.35
C ARG A 37 -10.95 0.71 -16.99
N GLY A 38 -11.22 1.79 -17.70
CA GLY A 38 -12.50 2.00 -18.41
C GLY A 38 -12.82 0.86 -19.36
N LYS A 39 -11.82 0.38 -20.11
CA LYS A 39 -11.96 -0.71 -21.07
C LYS A 39 -12.26 -2.08 -20.41
N TYR A 40 -11.70 -2.36 -19.24
CA TYR A 40 -11.72 -3.70 -18.66
C TYR A 40 -12.53 -3.85 -17.37
N LYS A 41 -12.98 -2.77 -16.72
CA LYS A 41 -13.64 -2.80 -15.41
C LYS A 41 -14.83 -3.76 -15.32
N ASP A 42 -15.67 -3.81 -16.36
CA ASP A 42 -16.88 -4.63 -16.35
C ASP A 42 -16.54 -6.12 -16.51
N LYS A 43 -15.71 -6.46 -17.47
CA LYS A 43 -15.20 -7.84 -17.66
C LYS A 43 -14.42 -8.32 -16.45
N PHE A 44 -13.66 -7.43 -15.82
CA PHE A 44 -12.89 -7.74 -14.62
C PHE A 44 -13.82 -8.08 -13.45
N LYS A 45 -14.86 -7.28 -13.24
CA LYS A 45 -15.87 -7.52 -12.20
C LYS A 45 -16.66 -8.80 -12.45
N GLU A 46 -17.05 -9.06 -13.69
CA GLU A 46 -17.72 -10.30 -14.08
C GLU A 46 -16.86 -11.54 -13.79
N LYS A 47 -15.59 -11.49 -14.18
CA LYS A 47 -14.65 -12.62 -14.03
C LYS A 47 -14.20 -12.86 -12.60
N HIS A 48 -13.95 -11.79 -11.83
CA HIS A 48 -13.28 -11.88 -10.52
C HIS A 48 -14.18 -11.59 -9.32
N GLY A 49 -15.41 -11.09 -9.54
CA GLY A 49 -16.35 -10.75 -8.48
C GLY A 49 -15.97 -9.51 -7.66
N VAL A 50 -14.95 -8.76 -8.08
CA VAL A 50 -14.46 -7.54 -7.42
C VAL A 50 -14.22 -6.46 -8.47
N GLY A 51 -14.44 -5.19 -8.09
CA GLY A 51 -14.19 -4.05 -8.98
C GLY A 51 -12.70 -3.82 -9.22
N LEU A 52 -12.33 -3.38 -10.42
CA LEU A 52 -10.98 -2.94 -10.73
C LEU A 52 -10.80 -1.49 -10.23
N GLY A 53 -10.13 -1.31 -9.11
CA GLY A 53 -9.76 -0.01 -8.55
C GLY A 53 -8.43 0.52 -9.09
N PHE A 54 -8.00 1.68 -8.58
CA PHE A 54 -6.68 2.22 -8.90
C PHE A 54 -5.58 1.70 -7.97
N MET A 55 -5.93 1.27 -6.76
CA MET A 55 -4.93 0.91 -5.74
C MET A 55 -4.10 -0.30 -6.14
N SER A 56 -4.67 -1.27 -6.82
CA SER A 56 -3.91 -2.42 -7.33
C SER A 56 -2.81 -2.02 -8.32
N PHE A 57 -3.05 -0.99 -9.15
CA PHE A 57 -2.02 -0.43 -10.03
C PHE A 57 -0.90 0.24 -9.24
N PHE A 58 -1.23 1.04 -8.22
CA PHE A 58 -0.23 1.67 -7.36
C PHE A 58 0.59 0.65 -6.58
N VAL A 59 -0.05 -0.38 -6.04
CA VAL A 59 0.64 -1.48 -5.33
C VAL A 59 1.63 -2.19 -6.26
N LYS A 60 1.24 -2.49 -7.50
CA LYS A 60 2.13 -3.11 -8.48
C LYS A 60 3.26 -2.18 -8.90
N ALA A 61 2.98 -0.89 -9.09
CA ALA A 61 4.01 0.10 -9.40
C ALA A 61 5.03 0.25 -8.26
N ALA A 62 4.56 0.33 -7.00
CA ALA A 62 5.41 0.36 -5.83
C ALA A 62 6.29 -0.89 -5.72
N THR A 63 5.69 -2.08 -5.93
CA THR A 63 6.41 -3.36 -5.91
C THR A 63 7.51 -3.39 -6.98
N TYR A 64 7.22 -2.91 -8.18
CA TYR A 64 8.20 -2.80 -9.25
C TYR A 64 9.36 -1.88 -8.87
N ALA A 65 9.04 -0.72 -8.29
CA ALA A 65 10.04 0.25 -7.84
C ALA A 65 10.93 -0.33 -6.72
N LEU A 66 10.36 -1.04 -5.75
CA LEU A 66 11.10 -1.68 -4.67
C LEU A 66 12.04 -2.78 -5.18
N LYS A 67 11.64 -3.52 -6.22
CA LYS A 67 12.52 -4.50 -6.89
C LYS A 67 13.68 -3.82 -7.60
N LYS A 68 13.44 -2.66 -8.21
CA LYS A 68 14.46 -1.88 -8.93
C LYS A 68 15.42 -1.16 -7.98
N TYR A 69 14.93 -0.76 -6.81
CA TYR A 69 15.68 -0.02 -5.80
C TYR A 69 15.58 -0.75 -4.44
N PRO A 70 16.31 -1.87 -4.26
CA PRO A 70 16.18 -2.72 -3.07
C PRO A 70 16.45 -2.01 -1.75
N ILE A 71 17.28 -0.97 -1.75
CA ILE A 71 17.56 -0.18 -0.55
C ILE A 71 16.31 0.46 0.06
N LEU A 72 15.27 0.74 -0.75
CA LEU A 72 14.01 1.27 -0.26
C LEU A 72 13.15 0.21 0.44
N ASN A 73 13.46 -1.08 0.23
CA ASN A 73 12.83 -2.21 0.91
C ASN A 73 13.77 -2.81 1.97
N ALA A 74 14.46 -1.96 2.68
CA ALA A 74 15.40 -2.32 3.73
C ALA A 74 15.07 -1.58 5.02
N SER A 75 15.60 -2.05 6.13
CA SER A 75 15.55 -1.40 7.44
C SER A 75 16.93 -1.32 8.06
N VAL A 76 17.08 -0.39 9.01
CA VAL A 76 18.30 -0.24 9.77
C VAL A 76 18.13 -0.98 11.09
N ASP A 77 19.10 -1.85 11.42
CA ASP A 77 19.17 -2.55 12.70
C ASP A 77 20.58 -2.30 13.30
N GLY A 78 20.65 -1.41 14.28
CA GLY A 78 21.94 -0.95 14.82
C GLY A 78 22.78 -0.30 13.73
N ASN A 79 23.90 -0.94 13.36
CA ASN A 79 24.81 -0.48 12.30
C ASN A 79 24.63 -1.22 10.97
N ASP A 80 23.66 -2.13 10.90
CA ASP A 80 23.42 -2.96 9.74
C ASP A 80 22.24 -2.48 8.90
N ILE A 81 22.31 -2.70 7.59
CA ILE A 81 21.19 -2.53 6.66
C ILE A 81 20.66 -3.91 6.34
N VAL A 82 19.41 -4.16 6.75
CA VAL A 82 18.72 -5.44 6.54
C VAL A 82 17.83 -5.33 5.30
N TYR A 83 18.18 -6.04 4.23
CA TYR A 83 17.36 -6.14 3.02
C TYR A 83 16.29 -7.22 3.19
N HIS A 84 15.04 -6.86 2.94
CA HIS A 84 13.92 -7.79 3.05
C HIS A 84 13.71 -8.58 1.76
N GLY A 85 13.59 -9.91 1.89
CA GLY A 85 13.33 -10.83 0.78
C GLY A 85 11.83 -10.95 0.42
N TYR A 86 10.99 -10.06 0.92
CA TYR A 86 9.55 -10.02 0.71
C TYR A 86 9.07 -8.60 0.42
N PHE A 87 7.88 -8.46 -0.17
CA PHE A 87 7.30 -7.17 -0.53
C PHE A 87 5.93 -7.04 0.13
N ASP A 88 5.93 -6.36 1.28
CA ASP A 88 4.74 -6.10 2.09
C ASP A 88 4.37 -4.62 1.99
N ILE A 89 3.13 -4.31 1.64
CA ILE A 89 2.68 -2.94 1.45
C ILE A 89 1.50 -2.64 2.36
N GLY A 90 1.65 -1.64 3.23
CA GLY A 90 0.57 -1.11 4.04
C GLY A 90 -0.34 -0.19 3.23
N ILE A 91 -1.65 -0.39 3.35
CA ILE A 91 -2.65 0.44 2.69
C ILE A 91 -3.62 0.97 3.74
N ALA A 92 -3.76 2.31 3.79
CA ALA A 92 -4.75 2.93 4.66
C ALA A 92 -6.16 2.72 4.10
N VAL A 93 -7.03 2.12 4.89
CA VAL A 93 -8.45 1.93 4.55
C VAL A 93 -9.34 2.46 5.67
N SER A 94 -10.48 3.02 5.30
CA SER A 94 -11.52 3.41 6.25
C SER A 94 -12.37 2.18 6.59
N SER A 95 -12.57 1.94 7.89
CA SER A 95 -13.45 0.89 8.39
C SER A 95 -14.50 1.48 9.34
N PRO A 96 -15.56 0.74 9.70
CA PRO A 96 -16.52 1.20 10.71
C PRO A 96 -15.89 1.57 12.06
N ARG A 97 -14.71 1.03 12.36
CA ARG A 97 -13.94 1.32 13.59
C ARG A 97 -12.96 2.48 13.43
N GLY A 98 -12.87 3.09 12.25
CA GLY A 98 -11.95 4.18 11.92
C GLY A 98 -10.90 3.78 10.89
N LEU A 99 -9.90 4.66 10.70
CA LEU A 99 -8.80 4.42 9.79
C LEU A 99 -7.88 3.32 10.33
N VAL A 100 -7.67 2.29 9.54
CA VAL A 100 -6.71 1.20 9.79
C VAL A 100 -5.70 1.12 8.66
N VAL A 101 -4.52 0.58 8.93
CA VAL A 101 -3.47 0.38 7.92
C VAL A 101 -3.09 -1.11 7.91
N PRO A 102 -3.92 -1.97 7.31
CA PRO A 102 -3.57 -3.36 7.13
C PRO A 102 -2.40 -3.52 6.16
N ILE A 103 -1.76 -4.67 6.22
CA ILE A 103 -0.59 -4.99 5.39
C ILE A 103 -0.96 -6.07 4.39
N LEU A 104 -0.83 -5.74 3.10
CA LEU A 104 -0.81 -6.73 2.02
C LEU A 104 0.53 -7.46 2.04
N ARG A 105 0.50 -8.75 2.27
CA ARG A 105 1.71 -9.58 2.35
C ARG A 105 2.09 -10.16 0.99
N ASN A 106 3.39 -10.18 0.67
CA ASN A 106 3.94 -10.77 -0.55
C ASN A 106 3.24 -10.28 -1.83
N VAL A 107 3.05 -8.96 -1.96
CA VAL A 107 2.29 -8.36 -3.07
C VAL A 107 2.90 -8.62 -4.45
N ASP A 108 4.17 -8.98 -4.53
CA ASP A 108 4.84 -9.37 -5.76
C ASP A 108 4.26 -10.67 -6.36
N GLN A 109 3.69 -11.54 -5.51
CA GLN A 109 3.03 -12.79 -5.90
C GLN A 109 1.53 -12.60 -6.19
N MET A 110 0.94 -11.46 -5.86
CA MET A 110 -0.49 -11.21 -6.00
C MET A 110 -0.85 -10.69 -7.39
N THR A 111 -1.98 -11.13 -7.92
CA THR A 111 -2.64 -10.53 -9.09
C THR A 111 -3.37 -9.24 -8.71
N LEU A 112 -3.77 -8.43 -9.71
CA LEU A 112 -4.61 -7.25 -9.47
C LEU A 112 -5.92 -7.61 -8.76
N ALA A 113 -6.53 -8.74 -9.12
CA ALA A 113 -7.78 -9.19 -8.52
C ALA A 113 -7.62 -9.59 -7.04
N GLU A 114 -6.54 -10.25 -6.69
CA GLU A 114 -6.24 -10.62 -5.31
C GLU A 114 -5.98 -9.38 -4.44
N ILE A 115 -5.25 -8.40 -4.98
CA ILE A 115 -5.00 -7.12 -4.29
C ILE A 115 -6.32 -6.40 -4.02
N GLU A 116 -7.18 -6.24 -5.04
CA GLU A 116 -8.47 -5.56 -4.89
C GLU A 116 -9.40 -6.28 -3.91
N LYS A 117 -9.45 -7.62 -3.95
CA LYS A 117 -10.23 -8.43 -2.97
C LYS A 117 -9.75 -8.19 -1.56
N GLN A 118 -8.46 -8.27 -1.33
CA GLN A 118 -7.90 -8.14 0.01
C GLN A 118 -8.09 -6.72 0.57
N ILE A 119 -7.99 -5.68 -0.27
CA ILE A 119 -8.30 -4.30 0.13
C ILE A 119 -9.78 -4.17 0.52
N ALA A 120 -10.69 -4.75 -0.27
CA ALA A 120 -12.12 -4.74 0.03
C ALA A 120 -12.43 -5.47 1.35
N ASP A 121 -11.80 -6.61 1.60
CA ASP A 121 -11.96 -7.39 2.83
C ASP A 121 -11.51 -6.61 4.08
N TYR A 122 -10.48 -5.79 3.95
CA TYR A 122 -10.00 -4.93 5.05
C TYR A 122 -10.91 -3.74 5.34
N GLY A 123 -11.74 -3.31 4.38
CA GLY A 123 -12.68 -2.21 4.54
C GLY A 123 -14.01 -2.60 5.19
N ASN A 124 -14.29 -3.89 5.30
CA ASN A 124 -15.50 -4.46 5.90
C ASN A 124 -15.25 -4.83 7.37
#